data_f2bb9416ec9b51927be23e0ec6e185a6
#
_entry.id   f2bb9416ec9b51927be23e0ec6e185a6
#
_cell.length_a   1.000
_cell.length_b   1.000
_cell.length_c   1.000
_cell.angle_alpha   90.00
_cell.angle_beta   90.00
_cell.angle_gamma   90.00
#
_symmetry.space_group_name_H-M   'P 1'
#
loop_
_entity.id
_entity.type
_entity.pdbx_description
1 polymer ?
#
loop_
_entity_poly.entity_id
_entity_poly.type
_entity_poly.pdbx_seq_one_letter_code
_entity_poly.pdbx_strand_id
1 'polypeptide(L)'
;MKPGLIVSAIVGIFLGYLTGGSFLVKLVGYFVFLPLGGLSLVLYLFAILYDRKQGRTKDSDRPVVPTSLLIAVFFLSAFLAGEGIFRYRRYEVESFVKETIPLLDAYKDDFGEYPSKLQEVTDRRFPHYFRDRRPFDQPYFSDGGGFTFSYMPPDAMISGLMLTSSDRRWSRAD
;
A
#
# COMPACT_ATOMS: atom_id res chain seq x y z
N MET A 1 19.46 -9.31 -19.64
CA MET A 1 18.08 -8.79 -19.77
C MET A 1 18.07 -7.66 -20.78
N LYS A 2 17.01 -7.54 -21.61
CA LYS A 2 16.93 -6.47 -22.61
C LYS A 2 16.66 -5.13 -21.90
N PRO A 3 17.37 -4.03 -22.24
CA PRO A 3 17.30 -2.76 -21.54
C PRO A 3 15.87 -2.18 -21.45
N GLY A 4 15.06 -2.36 -22.49
CA GLY A 4 13.67 -1.88 -22.48
C GLY A 4 12.78 -2.49 -21.40
N LEU A 5 12.98 -3.76 -21.03
CA LEU A 5 12.23 -4.41 -19.96
C LEU A 5 12.62 -3.85 -18.57
N ILE A 6 13.91 -3.58 -18.39
CA ILE A 6 14.40 -2.99 -17.13
C ILE A 6 13.82 -1.59 -16.95
N VAL A 7 13.88 -0.75 -17.98
CA VAL A 7 13.34 0.60 -17.94
C VAL A 7 11.84 0.56 -17.68
N SER A 8 11.09 -0.29 -18.40
CA SER A 8 9.65 -0.44 -18.20
C SER A 8 9.30 -0.84 -16.77
N ALA A 9 10.03 -1.80 -16.18
CA ALA A 9 9.82 -2.22 -14.81
C ALA A 9 10.15 -1.09 -13.80
N ILE A 10 11.28 -0.39 -13.98
CA ILE A 10 11.67 0.72 -13.08
C ILE A 10 10.63 1.83 -13.10
N VAL A 11 10.19 2.25 -14.28
CA VAL A 11 9.18 3.32 -14.40
C VAL A 11 7.84 2.86 -13.80
N GLY A 12 7.46 1.60 -14.01
CA GLY A 12 6.26 1.03 -13.40
C GLY A 12 6.35 1.00 -11.87
N ILE A 13 7.47 0.54 -11.30
CA ILE A 13 7.70 0.53 -9.84
C ILE A 13 7.65 1.96 -9.28
N PHE A 14 8.28 2.91 -9.94
CA PHE A 14 8.28 4.31 -9.51
C PHE A 14 6.87 4.90 -9.53
N LEU A 15 6.09 4.64 -10.57
CA LEU A 15 4.69 5.05 -10.64
C LEU A 15 3.88 4.40 -9.51
N GLY A 16 4.03 3.11 -9.28
CA GLY A 16 3.38 2.37 -8.19
C GLY A 16 3.72 2.95 -6.82
N TYR A 17 4.99 3.33 -6.59
CA TYR A 17 5.43 3.98 -5.37
C TYR A 17 4.78 5.34 -5.16
N LEU A 18 4.78 6.21 -6.18
CA LEU A 18 4.17 7.54 -6.11
C LEU A 18 2.67 7.48 -5.87
N THR A 19 2.03 6.49 -6.44
CA THR A 19 0.58 6.34 -6.43
C THR A 19 0.10 5.39 -5.34
N GLY A 20 1.00 4.59 -4.75
CA GLY A 20 0.71 3.64 -3.69
C GLY A 20 0.21 4.33 -2.43
N GLY A 21 -1.08 4.19 -2.15
CA GLY A 21 -1.72 4.71 -0.95
C GLY A 21 -2.91 5.64 -1.21
N SER A 22 -3.29 5.89 -2.47
CA SER A 22 -4.52 6.60 -2.81
C SER A 22 -5.61 5.60 -3.23
N PHE A 23 -6.83 5.77 -2.71
CA PHE A 23 -8.00 4.97 -3.11
C PHE A 23 -8.21 4.97 -4.63
N LEU A 24 -8.16 6.15 -5.25
CA LEU A 24 -8.32 6.28 -6.71
C LEU A 24 -7.28 5.45 -7.46
N VAL A 25 -6.05 5.42 -6.99
CA VAL A 25 -4.98 4.67 -7.64
C VAL A 25 -5.13 3.18 -7.43
N LYS A 26 -5.62 2.74 -6.29
CA LYS A 26 -5.97 1.34 -6.05
C LYS A 26 -7.09 0.90 -7.00
N LEU A 27 -8.11 1.72 -7.17
CA LEU A 27 -9.20 1.51 -8.12
C LEU A 27 -8.66 1.43 -9.57
N VAL A 28 -7.83 2.38 -9.98
CA VAL A 28 -7.15 2.36 -11.29
C VAL A 28 -6.25 1.13 -11.41
N GLY A 29 -5.54 0.74 -10.36
CA GLY A 29 -4.73 -0.47 -10.31
C GLY A 29 -5.51 -1.72 -10.64
N TYR A 30 -6.66 -1.93 -9.98
CA TYR A 30 -7.50 -3.10 -10.21
C TYR A 30 -8.25 -3.07 -11.55
N PHE A 31 -8.79 -1.93 -11.95
CA PHE A 31 -9.64 -1.84 -13.13
C PHE A 31 -8.89 -1.51 -14.42
N VAL A 32 -7.69 -0.96 -14.34
CA VAL A 32 -6.90 -0.56 -15.50
C VAL A 32 -5.56 -1.31 -15.57
N PHE A 33 -4.73 -1.18 -14.54
CA PHE A 33 -3.36 -1.71 -14.60
C PHE A 33 -3.33 -3.24 -14.65
N LEU A 34 -4.10 -3.89 -13.81
CA LEU A 34 -4.13 -5.35 -13.77
C LEU A 34 -4.74 -5.95 -15.06
N PRO A 35 -5.92 -5.50 -15.56
CA PRO A 35 -6.46 -6.01 -16.81
C PRO A 35 -5.59 -5.71 -18.02
N LEU A 36 -5.05 -4.50 -18.17
CA LEU A 36 -4.19 -4.16 -19.30
C LEU A 36 -2.87 -4.93 -19.27
N GLY A 37 -2.25 -5.06 -18.10
CA GLY A 37 -1.05 -5.86 -17.93
C GLY A 37 -1.31 -7.34 -18.22
N GLY A 38 -2.39 -7.89 -17.69
CA GLY A 38 -2.80 -9.28 -17.90
C GLY A 38 -3.14 -9.55 -19.38
N LEU A 39 -3.97 -8.70 -20.01
CA LEU A 39 -4.30 -8.82 -21.41
C LEU A 39 -3.05 -8.75 -22.32
N SER A 40 -2.18 -7.79 -22.05
CA SER A 40 -0.92 -7.64 -22.80
C SER A 40 -0.02 -8.86 -22.68
N LEU A 41 0.02 -9.49 -21.49
CA LEU A 41 0.76 -10.73 -21.27
C LEU A 41 0.14 -11.90 -22.06
N VAL A 42 -1.19 -12.04 -22.03
CA VAL A 42 -1.92 -13.08 -22.79
C VAL A 42 -1.68 -12.92 -24.28
N LEU A 43 -1.78 -11.72 -24.82
CA LEU A 43 -1.49 -11.43 -26.23
C LEU A 43 -0.04 -11.79 -26.61
N TYR A 44 0.90 -11.50 -25.73
CA TYR A 44 2.30 -11.87 -25.94
C TYR A 44 2.49 -13.39 -25.97
N LEU A 45 1.89 -14.12 -25.02
CA LEU A 45 1.96 -15.59 -25.00
C LEU A 45 1.29 -16.21 -26.22
N PHE A 46 0.14 -15.67 -26.61
CA PHE A 46 -0.56 -16.12 -27.82
C PHE A 46 0.28 -15.92 -29.07
N ALA A 47 0.93 -14.78 -29.24
CA ALA A 47 1.83 -14.51 -30.32
C ALA A 47 2.99 -15.53 -30.42
N ILE A 48 3.59 -15.89 -29.26
CA ILE A 48 4.65 -16.93 -29.23
C ILE A 48 4.11 -18.28 -29.65
N LEU A 49 2.94 -18.69 -29.17
CA LEU A 49 2.34 -19.98 -29.51
C LEU A 49 1.96 -20.04 -31.00
N TYR A 50 1.44 -18.94 -31.53
CA TYR A 50 1.10 -18.83 -32.93
C TYR A 50 2.33 -18.97 -33.86
N ASP A 51 3.42 -18.25 -33.52
CA ASP A 51 4.69 -18.32 -34.28
C ASP A 51 5.28 -19.74 -34.26
N ARG A 52 5.22 -20.41 -33.05
CA ARG A 52 5.63 -21.81 -32.94
C ARG A 52 4.83 -22.75 -33.80
N LYS A 53 3.49 -22.56 -33.86
CA LYS A 53 2.60 -23.42 -34.68
C LYS A 53 2.85 -23.25 -36.20
N GLN A 54 3.26 -22.06 -36.64
CA GLN A 54 3.58 -21.78 -38.02
C GLN A 54 5.00 -22.23 -38.44
N GLY A 55 5.76 -22.85 -37.54
CA GLY A 55 7.14 -23.28 -37.85
C GLY A 55 8.08 -22.11 -38.14
N ARG A 56 7.67 -20.89 -37.87
CA ARG A 56 8.55 -19.72 -37.93
C ARG A 56 9.55 -19.81 -36.82
N THR A 57 10.67 -20.48 -37.08
CA THR A 57 11.85 -20.38 -36.25
C THR A 57 12.22 -18.92 -36.16
N LYS A 58 12.39 -18.46 -34.94
CA LYS A 58 12.77 -17.10 -34.54
C LYS A 58 13.94 -16.67 -35.43
N ASP A 59 13.63 -15.90 -36.50
CA ASP A 59 14.68 -15.26 -37.27
C ASP A 59 15.45 -14.39 -36.27
N SER A 60 16.72 -14.70 -36.11
CA SER A 60 17.62 -14.17 -35.08
C SER A 60 17.77 -12.66 -35.11
N ASP A 61 17.20 -12.00 -36.10
CA ASP A 61 17.36 -10.59 -36.43
C ASP A 61 16.30 -9.65 -35.83
N ARG A 62 15.35 -10.17 -35.06
CA ARG A 62 14.43 -9.28 -34.32
C ARG A 62 14.81 -9.14 -32.84
N PRO A 63 15.72 -8.21 -32.49
CA PRO A 63 16.08 -7.94 -31.10
C PRO A 63 14.99 -7.16 -30.35
N VAL A 64 13.86 -6.86 -31.00
CA VAL A 64 12.83 -5.99 -30.46
C VAL A 64 11.98 -6.77 -29.44
N VAL A 65 11.98 -6.32 -28.21
CA VAL A 65 11.01 -6.79 -27.20
C VAL A 65 9.62 -6.34 -27.68
N PRO A 66 8.65 -7.26 -27.79
CA PRO A 66 7.30 -6.87 -28.21
C PRO A 66 6.73 -5.79 -27.32
N THR A 67 6.10 -4.80 -27.89
CA THR A 67 5.48 -3.68 -27.15
C THR A 67 4.49 -4.19 -26.11
N SER A 68 3.75 -5.29 -26.43
CA SER A 68 2.84 -5.93 -25.49
C SER A 68 3.53 -6.42 -24.20
N LEU A 69 4.75 -6.94 -24.32
CA LEU A 69 5.52 -7.37 -23.13
C LEU A 69 6.00 -6.17 -22.29
N LEU A 70 6.43 -5.09 -22.95
CA LEU A 70 6.81 -3.85 -22.25
C LEU A 70 5.62 -3.28 -21.48
N ILE A 71 4.46 -3.22 -22.11
CA ILE A 71 3.22 -2.77 -21.49
C ILE A 71 2.85 -3.66 -20.31
N ALA A 72 2.90 -4.98 -20.47
CA ALA A 72 2.61 -5.92 -19.40
C ALA A 72 3.54 -5.71 -18.19
N VAL A 73 4.85 -5.63 -18.41
CA VAL A 73 5.84 -5.40 -17.35
C VAL A 73 5.61 -4.07 -16.65
N PHE A 74 5.32 -3.01 -17.41
CA PHE A 74 5.03 -1.70 -16.85
C PHE A 74 3.81 -1.72 -15.90
N PHE A 75 2.67 -2.18 -16.38
CA PHE A 75 1.43 -2.16 -15.58
C PHE A 75 1.47 -3.13 -14.42
N LEU A 76 2.01 -4.33 -14.59
CA LEU A 76 2.11 -5.30 -13.50
C LEU A 76 3.09 -4.85 -12.43
N SER A 77 4.24 -4.27 -12.80
CA SER A 77 5.19 -3.74 -11.82
C SER A 77 4.63 -2.54 -11.06
N ALA A 78 3.89 -1.64 -11.73
CA ALA A 78 3.22 -0.52 -11.08
C ALA A 78 2.16 -1.00 -10.08
N PHE A 79 1.35 -1.99 -10.45
CA PHE A 79 0.35 -2.57 -9.56
C PHE A 79 0.98 -3.24 -8.33
N LEU A 80 1.98 -4.10 -8.53
CA LEU A 80 2.63 -4.82 -7.45
C LEU A 80 3.36 -3.87 -6.47
N ALA A 81 4.04 -2.85 -6.99
CA ALA A 81 4.70 -1.85 -6.18
C ALA A 81 3.69 -1.04 -5.36
N GLY A 82 2.59 -0.62 -5.96
CA GLY A 82 1.52 0.11 -5.28
C GLY A 82 0.89 -0.71 -4.14
N GLU A 83 0.60 -1.98 -4.38
CA GLU A 83 0.06 -2.88 -3.36
C GLU A 83 1.08 -3.17 -2.24
N GLY A 84 2.36 -3.32 -2.59
CA GLY A 84 3.44 -3.52 -1.61
C GLY A 84 3.59 -2.32 -0.67
N ILE A 85 3.61 -1.11 -1.20
CA ILE A 85 3.68 0.13 -0.42
C ILE A 85 2.45 0.30 0.47
N PHE A 86 1.27 -0.01 -0.05
CA PHE A 86 0.04 0.04 0.74
C PHE A 86 0.11 -0.90 1.96
N ARG A 87 0.50 -2.15 1.76
CA ARG A 87 0.64 -3.14 2.84
C ARG A 87 1.72 -2.74 3.84
N TYR A 88 2.84 -2.23 3.36
CA TYR A 88 3.92 -1.74 4.23
C TYR A 88 3.44 -0.60 5.14
N ARG A 89 2.75 0.39 4.58
CA ARG A 89 2.21 1.53 5.34
C ARG A 89 1.22 1.10 6.41
N ARG A 90 0.33 0.19 6.06
CA ARG A 90 -0.62 -0.38 7.01
C ARG A 90 0.09 -1.12 8.14
N TYR A 91 1.05 -1.97 7.80
CA TYR A 91 1.84 -2.70 8.79
C TYR A 91 2.59 -1.76 9.74
N GLU A 92 3.17 -0.67 9.24
CA GLU A 92 3.89 0.32 10.03
C GLU A 92 2.98 0.98 11.09
N VAL A 93 1.76 1.34 10.70
CA VAL A 93 0.75 1.89 11.61
C VAL A 93 0.34 0.87 12.68
N GLU A 94 -0.02 -0.34 12.26
CA GLU A 94 -0.47 -1.39 13.18
C GLU A 94 0.66 -1.80 14.14
N SER A 95 1.91 -1.87 13.69
CA SER A 95 3.08 -2.16 14.51
C SER A 95 3.34 -1.05 15.54
N PHE A 96 3.28 0.22 15.09
CA PHE A 96 3.43 1.37 15.98
C PHE A 96 2.42 1.33 17.13
N VAL A 97 1.15 1.13 16.82
CA VAL A 97 0.08 1.08 17.83
C VAL A 97 0.27 -0.12 18.77
N LYS A 98 0.57 -1.30 18.22
CA LYS A 98 0.82 -2.50 19.00
C LYS A 98 1.98 -2.34 20.00
N GLU A 99 3.04 -1.66 19.62
CA GLU A 99 4.19 -1.40 20.47
C GLU A 99 3.93 -0.28 21.48
N THR A 100 3.00 0.63 21.18
CA THR A 100 2.66 1.76 22.06
C THR A 100 1.66 1.37 23.15
N ILE A 101 0.74 0.44 22.91
CA ILE A 101 -0.28 0.00 23.88
C ILE A 101 0.34 -0.40 25.23
N PRO A 102 1.39 -1.24 25.32
CA PRO A 102 2.00 -1.61 26.59
C PRO A 102 2.57 -0.40 27.37
N LEU A 103 3.07 0.61 26.66
CA LEU A 103 3.59 1.83 27.29
C LEU A 103 2.47 2.68 27.88
N LEU A 104 1.32 2.73 27.18
CA LEU A 104 0.11 3.39 27.68
C LEU A 104 -0.44 2.69 28.93
N ASP A 105 -0.45 1.36 28.93
CA ASP A 105 -0.90 0.58 30.09
C ASP A 105 0.03 0.81 31.30
N ALA A 106 1.34 0.77 31.09
CA ALA A 106 2.32 1.05 32.16
C ALA A 106 2.15 2.47 32.73
N TYR A 107 1.96 3.46 31.86
CA TYR A 107 1.71 4.83 32.31
C TYR A 107 0.44 4.92 33.15
N LYS A 108 -0.63 4.25 32.73
CA LYS A 108 -1.88 4.21 33.51
C LYS A 108 -1.71 3.53 34.85
N ASP A 109 -0.92 2.46 34.93
CA ASP A 109 -0.63 1.75 36.19
C ASP A 109 0.13 2.65 37.15
N ASP A 110 1.04 3.52 36.66
CA ASP A 110 1.84 4.44 37.46
C ASP A 110 1.07 5.69 37.87
N PHE A 111 0.23 6.26 37.02
CA PHE A 111 -0.41 7.57 37.20
C PHE A 111 -1.93 7.50 37.41
N GLY A 112 -2.55 6.33 37.23
CA GLY A 112 -4.00 6.13 37.42
C GLY A 112 -4.86 6.51 36.22
N GLU A 113 -4.27 7.18 35.22
CA GLU A 113 -4.96 7.63 34.01
C GLU A 113 -4.08 7.47 32.76
N TYR A 114 -4.69 7.42 31.59
CA TYR A 114 -3.95 7.41 30.34
C TYR A 114 -3.38 8.81 30.00
N PRO A 115 -2.20 8.89 29.37
CA PRO A 115 -1.56 10.16 29.04
C PRO A 115 -2.41 10.99 28.07
N SER A 116 -2.39 12.30 28.24
CA SER A 116 -3.10 13.20 27.34
C SER A 116 -2.44 13.30 25.96
N LYS A 117 -1.14 13.03 25.89
CA LYS A 117 -0.33 13.06 24.68
C LYS A 117 0.60 11.86 24.62
N LEU A 118 0.77 11.29 23.45
CA LEU A 118 1.67 10.15 23.23
C LEU A 118 3.13 10.46 23.57
N GLN A 119 3.54 11.72 23.43
CA GLN A 119 4.89 12.16 23.74
C GLN A 119 5.27 11.97 25.21
N GLU A 120 4.29 11.78 26.09
CA GLU A 120 4.51 11.48 27.52
C GLU A 120 5.03 10.06 27.76
N VAL A 121 4.80 9.15 26.80
CA VAL A 121 5.19 7.73 26.92
C VAL A 121 6.18 7.28 25.85
N THR A 122 6.33 8.00 24.76
CA THR A 122 7.23 7.62 23.68
C THR A 122 7.74 8.81 22.88
N ASP A 123 9.04 8.80 22.59
CA ASP A 123 9.68 9.77 21.68
C ASP A 123 9.48 9.37 20.19
N ARG A 124 8.91 8.20 19.92
CA ARG A 124 8.66 7.76 18.56
C ARG A 124 7.63 8.67 17.90
N ARG A 125 7.98 9.11 16.70
CA ARG A 125 7.06 9.91 15.89
C ARG A 125 5.99 9.00 15.28
N PHE A 126 4.76 9.50 15.27
CA PHE A 126 3.70 8.87 14.49
C PHE A 126 4.15 8.65 13.05
N PRO A 127 3.85 7.51 12.44
CA PRO A 127 3.98 7.36 11.01
C PRO A 127 3.26 8.51 10.31
N HIS A 128 3.91 9.14 9.33
CA HIS A 128 3.41 10.38 8.73
C HIS A 128 2.05 10.25 8.03
N TYR A 129 1.57 9.03 7.78
CA TYR A 129 0.21 8.78 7.25
C TYR A 129 -0.89 9.16 8.22
N PHE A 130 -0.60 9.22 9.52
CA PHE A 130 -1.55 9.71 10.51
C PHE A 130 -1.76 11.22 10.40
N ARG A 131 -0.77 11.95 9.86
CA ARG A 131 -0.73 13.41 9.91
C ARG A 131 -1.64 14.12 8.92
N ASP A 132 -1.96 13.49 7.80
CA ASP A 132 -2.38 14.25 6.61
C ASP A 132 -3.83 14.06 6.19
N ARG A 133 -4.66 13.35 6.96
CA ARG A 133 -6.04 13.12 6.51
C ARG A 133 -7.06 13.35 7.62
N ARG A 134 -7.79 14.47 7.47
CA ARG A 134 -9.08 14.68 8.14
C ARG A 134 -10.01 13.47 7.87
N PRO A 135 -10.89 13.05 8.82
CA PRO A 135 -11.55 13.91 9.80
C PRO A 135 -10.94 13.90 11.21
N PHE A 136 -9.91 13.11 11.48
CA PHE A 136 -9.34 13.04 12.82
C PHE A 136 -8.19 14.03 12.93
N ASP A 137 -8.37 15.11 13.67
CA ASP A 137 -7.33 16.11 13.90
C ASP A 137 -6.14 15.56 14.70
N GLN A 138 -6.36 14.47 15.42
CA GLN A 138 -5.31 13.78 16.18
C GLN A 138 -5.46 12.26 16.05
N PRO A 139 -4.35 11.55 15.74
CA PRO A 139 -4.36 10.10 15.61
C PRO A 139 -4.50 9.36 16.96
N TYR A 140 -4.28 10.05 18.05
CA TYR A 140 -4.44 9.57 19.41
C TYR A 140 -5.28 10.57 20.20
N PHE A 141 -6.25 10.07 20.92
CA PHE A 141 -7.07 10.82 21.86
C PHE A 141 -7.20 10.02 23.16
N SER A 142 -7.16 10.70 24.30
CA SER A 142 -7.44 10.13 25.60
C SER A 142 -8.29 11.09 26.42
N ASP A 143 -9.23 10.53 27.18
CA ASP A 143 -10.03 11.21 28.19
C ASP A 143 -9.57 10.89 29.63
N GLY A 144 -8.40 10.27 29.77
CA GLY A 144 -7.84 9.78 31.03
C GLY A 144 -8.38 8.41 31.43
N GLY A 145 -9.65 8.11 31.23
CA GLY A 145 -10.25 6.81 31.51
C GLY A 145 -9.98 5.76 30.44
N GLY A 146 -9.88 6.22 29.19
CA GLY A 146 -9.61 5.40 28.02
C GLY A 146 -8.78 6.13 26.97
N PHE A 147 -8.35 5.39 25.95
CA PHE A 147 -7.71 5.95 24.78
C PHE A 147 -8.32 5.44 23.48
N THR A 148 -8.15 6.21 22.43
CA THR A 148 -8.53 5.86 21.07
C THR A 148 -7.41 6.19 20.11
N PHE A 149 -7.00 5.21 19.30
CA PHE A 149 -6.23 5.45 18.10
C PHE A 149 -7.18 5.50 16.91
N SER A 150 -6.97 6.46 16.03
CA SER A 150 -7.74 6.58 14.80
C SER A 150 -6.83 6.89 13.64
N TYR A 151 -7.03 6.24 12.49
CA TYR A 151 -6.37 6.60 11.25
C TYR A 151 -7.25 6.29 10.05
N MET A 152 -7.00 6.98 8.97
CA MET A 152 -7.65 6.72 7.70
C MET A 152 -6.71 5.89 6.83
N PRO A 153 -7.02 4.60 6.56
CA PRO A 153 -6.22 3.81 5.63
C PRO A 153 -6.18 4.50 4.27
N PRO A 154 -5.07 4.41 3.54
CA PRO A 154 -4.95 5.06 2.24
C PRO A 154 -6.01 4.65 1.21
N ASP A 155 -6.62 3.48 1.39
CA ASP A 155 -7.70 2.94 0.55
C ASP A 155 -9.11 3.23 1.08
N ALA A 156 -9.24 3.86 2.23
CA ALA A 156 -10.54 4.24 2.76
C ALA A 156 -11.08 5.47 2.02
N MET A 157 -12.32 5.38 1.59
CA MET A 157 -13.00 6.47 0.92
C MET A 157 -13.69 7.41 1.90
N ILE A 158 -14.30 6.87 2.94
CA ILE A 158 -15.23 7.59 3.81
C ILE A 158 -15.01 7.25 5.28
N SER A 159 -14.68 6.00 5.64
CA SER A 159 -14.57 5.55 7.02
C SER A 159 -13.13 5.29 7.44
N GLY A 160 -12.75 5.85 8.58
CA GLY A 160 -11.48 5.54 9.22
C GLY A 160 -11.51 4.20 9.97
N LEU A 161 -10.37 3.82 10.51
CA LEU A 161 -10.24 2.74 11.47
C LEU A 161 -10.01 3.32 12.85
N MET A 162 -10.67 2.76 13.84
CA MET A 162 -10.53 3.10 15.25
C MET A 162 -10.12 1.88 16.06
N LEU A 163 -9.25 2.09 17.04
CA LEU A 163 -8.89 1.12 18.07
C LEU A 163 -9.04 1.80 19.43
N THR A 164 -9.89 1.25 20.28
CA THR A 164 -10.13 1.77 21.65
C THR A 164 -9.42 0.92 22.70
N SER A 165 -9.17 1.52 23.86
CA SER A 165 -8.58 0.83 25.00
C SER A 165 -9.40 -0.37 25.48
N SER A 166 -10.73 -0.35 25.30
CA SER A 166 -11.66 -1.40 25.72
C SER A 166 -11.66 -2.60 24.78
N ASP A 167 -11.60 -2.37 23.45
CA ASP A 167 -11.73 -3.45 22.46
C ASP A 167 -10.38 -3.96 21.95
N ARG A 168 -9.37 -3.07 21.89
CA ARG A 168 -8.00 -3.36 21.39
C ARG A 168 -7.98 -4.00 20.01
N ARG A 169 -9.03 -3.78 19.23
CA ARG A 169 -9.17 -4.24 17.85
C ARG A 169 -9.52 -3.09 16.94
N TRP A 170 -9.02 -3.16 15.73
CA TRP A 170 -9.37 -2.18 14.71
C TRP A 170 -10.81 -2.40 14.24
N SER A 171 -11.66 -1.42 14.45
CA SER A 171 -13.02 -1.36 13.96
C SER A 171 -13.20 -0.18 13.01
N ARG A 172 -14.25 -0.20 12.19
CA ARG A 172 -14.60 0.97 11.38
C ARG A 172 -15.18 2.05 12.28
N ALA A 173 -14.72 3.29 12.05
CA ALA A 173 -15.37 4.47 12.60
C ALA A 173 -16.56 4.81 11.70
N ASP A 174 -17.76 4.60 12.19
CA ASP A 174 -19.01 4.98 11.51
C ASP A 174 -19.28 6.47 11.70
#